data_1cc4925eb5977d8359db0d21d8f9c9ed
#
_entry.id   1cc4925eb5977d8359db0d21d8f9c9ed
#
_cell.length_a   1.000
_cell.length_b   1.000
_cell.length_c   1.000
_cell.angle_alpha   90.00
_cell.angle_beta   90.00
_cell.angle_gamma   90.00
#
_symmetry.space_group_name_H-M   'P 1'
#
loop_
_entity.id
_entity.type
_entity.pdbx_description
1 polymer ?
#
loop_
_entity_poly.entity_id
_entity_poly.type
_entity_poly.pdbx_seq_one_letter_code
_entity_poly.pdbx_strand_id
1 'polypeptide(L)'
;MANKRDYYEVLGIDKNATDEDIKRAYRKKAKECHPDLHPNDKEAEARFKELNEANEVLSDPDKRARYDQFGFDGPDMGGGAGGNPFGGMDFSGMGGMGGIFDQLFNGGMGGSAQARRNAPRQGNDVRYELRLTFEEAAKGCHKSVEFYRYENCATCGGSGAKPGTQPQTCSMCKGTGQIRQSGGWMTTVRTCPACGGSGKVIKDKCSSCGGSGRVRMRRTLELDVPAGVDDNIVLSKRGQGEPGANGGPNGDLLIQITVKPHKLFRREGTNLRLEVPISFTQAALGAEIDVPTLDGSVKYTIPEGTQTDTEFRIRGKGIQQLGSNNKGDLIFKVRVETPRRLTEKQRELLRQFDGDDNGKQYDQRKTFIDKVKELFDK
;
A
#
# COMPACT_ATOMS: atom_id res chain seq x y z
N MET A 1 2.41 -30.34 -36.58
CA MET A 1 3.19 -29.13 -36.31
C MET A 1 2.36 -27.95 -36.77
N ALA A 2 1.85 -27.12 -35.88
CA ALA A 2 1.09 -25.93 -36.26
C ALA A 2 2.07 -24.95 -36.93
N ASN A 3 1.81 -24.65 -38.20
CA ASN A 3 2.61 -23.72 -38.98
C ASN A 3 2.41 -22.30 -38.39
N LYS A 4 3.35 -21.82 -37.60
CA LYS A 4 3.31 -20.43 -37.06
C LYS A 4 3.41 -19.47 -38.25
N ARG A 5 2.52 -18.49 -38.32
CA ARG A 5 2.54 -17.44 -39.33
C ARG A 5 3.69 -16.48 -39.09
N ASP A 6 4.31 -15.97 -40.19
CA ASP A 6 5.37 -14.96 -40.09
C ASP A 6 4.87 -13.71 -39.31
N TYR A 7 5.65 -13.19 -38.41
CA TYR A 7 5.29 -12.03 -37.58
C TYR A 7 5.02 -10.77 -38.41
N TYR A 8 5.69 -10.61 -39.55
CA TYR A 8 5.38 -9.54 -40.50
C TYR A 8 4.00 -9.72 -41.15
N GLU A 9 3.61 -10.94 -41.47
CA GLU A 9 2.30 -11.27 -41.97
C GLU A 9 1.21 -11.09 -40.89
N VAL A 10 1.50 -11.48 -39.65
CA VAL A 10 0.59 -11.29 -38.50
C VAL A 10 0.27 -9.81 -38.30
N LEU A 11 1.28 -8.94 -38.36
CA LEU A 11 1.08 -7.49 -38.29
C LEU A 11 0.58 -6.89 -39.62
N GLY A 12 0.74 -7.59 -40.76
CA GLY A 12 0.34 -7.13 -42.10
C GLY A 12 1.23 -5.97 -42.59
N ILE A 13 2.52 -6.08 -42.37
CA ILE A 13 3.56 -5.09 -42.74
C ILE A 13 4.66 -5.76 -43.55
N ASP A 14 5.43 -4.95 -44.27
CA ASP A 14 6.62 -5.43 -45.01
C ASP A 14 7.81 -5.63 -44.07
N LYS A 15 8.74 -6.53 -44.46
CA LYS A 15 9.97 -6.77 -43.70
C LYS A 15 10.88 -5.50 -43.54
N ASN A 16 10.70 -4.52 -44.40
CA ASN A 16 11.44 -3.24 -44.36
C ASN A 16 10.66 -2.17 -43.55
N ALA A 17 9.56 -2.52 -42.89
CA ALA A 17 8.76 -1.56 -42.10
C ALA A 17 9.56 -0.91 -40.99
N THR A 18 9.33 0.39 -40.79
CA THR A 18 9.95 1.15 -39.69
C THR A 18 9.33 0.81 -38.35
N ASP A 19 10.02 1.13 -37.25
CA ASP A 19 9.50 0.94 -35.90
C ASP A 19 8.17 1.67 -35.65
N GLU A 20 7.97 2.79 -36.34
CA GLU A 20 6.71 3.54 -36.27
C GLU A 20 5.57 2.80 -37.00
N ASP A 21 5.88 2.16 -38.12
CA ASP A 21 4.91 1.37 -38.88
C ASP A 21 4.50 0.11 -38.10
N ILE A 22 5.45 -0.56 -37.46
CA ILE A 22 5.18 -1.69 -36.56
C ILE A 22 4.21 -1.28 -35.46
N LYS A 23 4.50 -0.19 -34.75
CA LYS A 23 3.64 0.32 -33.67
C LYS A 23 2.25 0.74 -34.17
N ARG A 24 2.18 1.31 -35.37
CA ARG A 24 0.90 1.73 -35.99
C ARG A 24 0.06 0.53 -36.37
N ALA A 25 0.65 -0.46 -37.03
CA ALA A 25 -0.02 -1.69 -37.45
C ALA A 25 -0.53 -2.47 -36.24
N TYR A 26 0.32 -2.62 -35.21
CA TYR A 26 -0.08 -3.25 -33.95
C TYR A 26 -1.31 -2.58 -33.31
N ARG A 27 -1.27 -1.25 -33.11
CA ARG A 27 -2.40 -0.51 -32.50
C ARG A 27 -3.70 -0.68 -33.28
N LYS A 28 -3.64 -0.71 -34.62
CA LYS A 28 -4.81 -0.90 -35.46
C LYS A 28 -5.41 -2.28 -35.26
N LYS A 29 -4.62 -3.34 -35.39
CA LYS A 29 -5.08 -4.73 -35.28
C LYS A 29 -5.44 -5.14 -33.86
N ALA A 30 -4.71 -4.64 -32.85
CA ALA A 30 -5.02 -4.89 -31.45
C ALA A 30 -6.37 -4.32 -31.04
N LYS A 31 -6.79 -3.17 -31.61
CA LYS A 31 -8.12 -2.63 -31.41
C LYS A 31 -9.23 -3.47 -32.04
N GLU A 32 -8.95 -4.12 -33.19
CA GLU A 32 -9.88 -4.98 -33.90
C GLU A 32 -10.14 -6.33 -33.17
N CYS A 33 -9.15 -6.82 -32.40
CA CYS A 33 -9.20 -8.10 -31.69
C CYS A 33 -9.20 -7.97 -30.18
N HIS A 34 -9.53 -6.77 -29.64
CA HIS A 34 -9.46 -6.53 -28.20
C HIS A 34 -10.50 -7.38 -27.44
N PRO A 35 -10.12 -8.05 -26.35
CA PRO A 35 -11.03 -8.91 -25.59
C PRO A 35 -12.26 -8.18 -25.04
N ASP A 36 -12.16 -6.87 -24.76
CA ASP A 36 -13.30 -6.05 -24.30
C ASP A 36 -14.34 -5.81 -25.40
N LEU A 37 -13.93 -5.87 -26.67
CA LEU A 37 -14.84 -5.71 -27.82
C LEU A 37 -15.40 -7.05 -28.31
N HIS A 38 -14.73 -8.16 -28.01
CA HIS A 38 -15.11 -9.51 -28.40
C HIS A 38 -15.10 -10.46 -27.18
N PRO A 39 -15.97 -10.27 -26.19
CA PRO A 39 -16.02 -11.11 -25.00
C PRO A 39 -16.44 -12.54 -25.39
N ASN A 40 -15.64 -13.53 -24.95
CA ASN A 40 -15.82 -14.96 -25.22
C ASN A 40 -15.53 -15.45 -26.67
N ASP A 41 -14.88 -14.66 -27.51
CA ASP A 41 -14.41 -15.10 -28.81
C ASP A 41 -13.00 -15.67 -28.74
N LYS A 42 -12.88 -17.00 -28.75
CA LYS A 42 -11.60 -17.72 -28.67
C LYS A 42 -10.68 -17.45 -29.87
N GLU A 43 -11.25 -17.15 -31.04
CA GLU A 43 -10.45 -16.83 -32.22
C GLU A 43 -9.87 -15.43 -32.13
N ALA A 44 -10.65 -14.45 -31.63
CA ALA A 44 -10.17 -13.10 -31.36
C ALA A 44 -9.06 -13.11 -30.29
N GLU A 45 -9.22 -13.91 -29.24
CA GLU A 45 -8.22 -14.09 -28.20
C GLU A 45 -6.91 -14.72 -28.74
N ALA A 46 -7.03 -15.73 -29.60
CA ALA A 46 -5.85 -16.35 -30.22
C ALA A 46 -5.10 -15.36 -31.14
N ARG A 47 -5.84 -14.59 -31.97
CA ARG A 47 -5.27 -13.55 -32.83
C ARG A 47 -4.62 -12.44 -32.03
N PHE A 48 -5.21 -12.05 -30.91
CA PHE A 48 -4.63 -11.03 -30.00
C PHE A 48 -3.32 -11.51 -29.36
N LYS A 49 -3.23 -12.79 -28.99
CA LYS A 49 -1.98 -13.39 -28.49
C LYS A 49 -0.88 -13.41 -29.56
N GLU A 50 -1.21 -13.81 -30.81
CA GLU A 50 -0.25 -13.78 -31.91
C GLU A 50 0.22 -12.35 -32.24
N LEU A 51 -0.67 -11.35 -32.18
CA LEU A 51 -0.33 -9.94 -32.39
C LEU A 51 0.62 -9.40 -31.34
N ASN A 52 0.39 -9.77 -30.05
CA ASN A 52 1.28 -9.36 -28.96
C ASN A 52 2.65 -9.99 -29.11
N GLU A 53 2.74 -11.28 -29.45
CA GLU A 53 3.99 -11.98 -29.70
C GLU A 53 4.77 -11.34 -30.86
N ALA A 54 4.09 -11.05 -31.97
CA ALA A 54 4.69 -10.39 -33.12
C ALA A 54 5.20 -8.99 -32.80
N ASN A 55 4.43 -8.19 -32.07
CA ASN A 55 4.84 -6.84 -31.66
C ASN A 55 6.03 -6.88 -30.70
N GLU A 56 6.08 -7.81 -29.77
CA GLU A 56 7.17 -7.94 -28.81
C GLU A 56 8.50 -8.26 -29.52
N VAL A 57 8.47 -9.13 -30.51
CA VAL A 57 9.69 -9.50 -31.25
C VAL A 57 10.10 -8.41 -32.23
N LEU A 58 9.19 -7.80 -32.95
CA LEU A 58 9.53 -6.84 -34.01
C LEU A 58 9.76 -5.40 -33.50
N SER A 59 9.30 -5.04 -32.30
CA SER A 59 9.52 -3.71 -31.72
C SER A 59 10.88 -3.53 -31.05
N ASP A 60 11.60 -4.61 -30.79
CA ASP A 60 12.95 -4.60 -30.23
C ASP A 60 13.96 -4.86 -31.34
N PRO A 61 14.92 -3.93 -31.60
CA PRO A 61 15.88 -4.05 -32.66
C PRO A 61 16.74 -5.33 -32.62
N ASP A 62 17.12 -5.76 -31.40
CA ASP A 62 17.93 -6.96 -31.22
C ASP A 62 17.14 -8.25 -31.45
N LYS A 63 15.89 -8.29 -31.00
CA LYS A 63 14.98 -9.42 -31.24
C LYS A 63 14.61 -9.51 -32.70
N ARG A 64 14.32 -8.37 -33.34
CA ARG A 64 14.02 -8.29 -34.77
C ARG A 64 15.16 -8.79 -35.62
N ALA A 65 16.39 -8.33 -35.37
CA ALA A 65 17.57 -8.77 -36.13
C ALA A 65 17.79 -10.29 -35.99
N ARG A 66 17.52 -10.89 -34.84
CA ARG A 66 17.61 -12.34 -34.65
C ARG A 66 16.51 -13.08 -35.38
N TYR A 67 15.30 -12.57 -35.30
CA TYR A 67 14.14 -13.14 -36.01
C TYR A 67 14.35 -13.10 -37.52
N ASP A 68 14.93 -12.00 -38.07
CA ASP A 68 15.23 -11.83 -39.48
C ASP A 68 16.34 -12.78 -39.96
N GLN A 69 17.30 -13.15 -39.06
CA GLN A 69 18.38 -14.09 -39.39
C GLN A 69 17.98 -15.56 -39.27
N PHE A 70 17.22 -15.91 -38.27
CA PHE A 70 17.02 -17.32 -37.87
C PHE A 70 15.53 -17.76 -37.92
N GLY A 71 14.60 -16.85 -38.17
CA GLY A 71 13.17 -17.15 -38.15
C GLY A 71 12.70 -17.67 -36.80
N PHE A 72 11.73 -18.59 -36.83
CA PHE A 72 11.24 -19.31 -35.65
C PHE A 72 12.21 -20.38 -35.12
N ASP A 73 13.14 -20.82 -35.96
CA ASP A 73 14.12 -21.88 -35.67
C ASP A 73 15.46 -21.31 -35.13
N GLY A 74 15.46 -20.09 -34.59
CA GLY A 74 16.64 -19.53 -33.95
C GLY A 74 17.23 -20.52 -32.92
N PRO A 75 18.54 -20.51 -32.68
CA PRO A 75 19.21 -21.52 -31.86
C PRO A 75 18.57 -21.57 -30.49
N ASP A 76 17.76 -22.60 -30.32
CA ASP A 76 17.23 -23.05 -29.04
C ASP A 76 18.42 -23.52 -28.22
N MET A 77 18.90 -22.65 -27.32
CA MET A 77 20.05 -22.96 -26.48
C MET A 77 19.64 -23.88 -25.36
N GLY A 78 19.64 -25.17 -25.65
CA GLY A 78 19.45 -26.18 -24.64
C GLY A 78 18.99 -27.50 -25.22
N GLY A 79 19.96 -28.32 -25.63
CA GLY A 79 19.70 -29.67 -26.11
C GLY A 79 18.83 -30.50 -25.17
N GLY A 80 17.93 -31.26 -25.73
CA GLY A 80 17.32 -32.41 -25.09
C GLY A 80 15.81 -32.45 -25.16
N ALA A 81 15.32 -33.22 -26.12
CA ALA A 81 14.05 -33.98 -26.10
C ALA A 81 12.73 -33.24 -25.76
N GLY A 82 11.98 -32.90 -26.80
CA GLY A 82 10.53 -33.08 -26.86
C GLY A 82 9.70 -32.58 -25.64
N GLY A 83 9.45 -31.30 -25.53
CA GLY A 83 8.50 -30.82 -24.55
C GLY A 83 8.17 -29.35 -24.81
N ASN A 84 6.94 -29.09 -25.15
CA ASN A 84 6.38 -27.75 -25.37
C ASN A 84 6.46 -26.97 -24.07
N PRO A 85 7.27 -25.88 -23.90
CA PRO A 85 7.38 -25.16 -22.62
C PRO A 85 6.14 -24.36 -22.26
N PHE A 86 5.16 -24.27 -23.15
CA PHE A 86 3.95 -23.44 -23.00
C PHE A 86 2.64 -24.22 -22.81
N GLY A 87 2.71 -25.54 -22.67
CA GLY A 87 1.53 -26.37 -22.44
C GLY A 87 1.25 -26.58 -20.97
N GLY A 88 0.51 -25.69 -20.30
CA GLY A 88 -0.07 -26.00 -19.01
C GLY A 88 0.03 -24.97 -17.89
N MET A 89 0.33 -23.71 -18.16
CA MET A 89 0.18 -22.66 -17.15
C MET A 89 -1.02 -21.78 -17.46
N ASP A 90 -2.00 -21.85 -16.58
CA ASP A 90 -3.18 -20.98 -16.55
C ASP A 90 -2.73 -19.54 -16.28
N PHE A 91 -2.85 -18.70 -17.33
CA PHE A 91 -2.29 -17.34 -17.39
C PHE A 91 -3.29 -16.27 -16.90
N SER A 92 -4.31 -16.66 -16.13
CA SER A 92 -5.41 -15.77 -15.74
C SER A 92 -5.11 -14.82 -14.56
N GLY A 93 -3.91 -14.79 -13.97
CA GLY A 93 -3.73 -14.10 -12.69
C GLY A 93 -2.53 -13.19 -12.50
N MET A 94 -1.66 -12.97 -13.50
CA MET A 94 -0.43 -12.22 -13.24
C MET A 94 -0.19 -11.12 -14.28
N GLY A 95 -0.62 -9.91 -13.97
CA GLY A 95 -0.35 -8.71 -14.76
C GLY A 95 1.15 -8.44 -14.86
N GLY A 96 1.70 -8.51 -16.08
CA GLY A 96 3.06 -8.07 -16.37
C GLY A 96 3.91 -9.06 -17.17
N MET A 97 3.66 -9.15 -18.49
CA MET A 97 4.37 -10.06 -19.42
C MET A 97 5.85 -9.71 -19.68
N GLY A 98 6.34 -8.56 -19.20
CA GLY A 98 7.74 -8.12 -19.43
C GLY A 98 8.78 -8.84 -18.56
N GLY A 99 8.39 -9.41 -17.42
CA GLY A 99 9.36 -9.90 -16.43
C GLY A 99 9.87 -11.33 -16.67
N ILE A 100 9.12 -12.19 -17.35
CA ILE A 100 9.48 -13.61 -17.50
C ILE A 100 10.46 -13.80 -18.67
N PHE A 101 10.28 -13.04 -19.74
CA PHE A 101 11.17 -13.10 -20.89
C PHE A 101 12.51 -12.43 -20.61
N ASP A 102 12.51 -11.33 -19.83
CA ASP A 102 13.73 -10.67 -19.36
C ASP A 102 14.52 -11.57 -18.39
N GLN A 103 13.84 -12.38 -17.58
CA GLN A 103 14.47 -13.36 -16.70
C GLN A 103 15.02 -14.59 -17.44
N LEU A 104 14.39 -15.01 -18.55
CA LEU A 104 14.86 -16.12 -19.37
C LEU A 104 16.01 -15.70 -20.31
N PHE A 105 15.96 -14.48 -20.88
CA PHE A 105 16.94 -14.02 -21.85
C PHE A 105 18.12 -13.26 -21.23
N ASN A 106 17.91 -12.47 -20.20
CA ASN A 106 18.98 -11.78 -19.48
C ASN A 106 19.60 -12.65 -18.36
N GLY A 107 18.95 -13.76 -18.00
CA GLY A 107 19.39 -14.71 -16.97
C GLY A 107 20.15 -15.94 -17.48
N GLY A 108 20.19 -16.20 -18.76
CA GLY A 108 20.62 -17.47 -19.30
C GLY A 108 21.82 -17.47 -20.18
N MET A 109 22.94 -16.81 -19.88
CA MET A 109 24.26 -17.30 -20.32
C MET A 109 25.42 -16.57 -19.70
N GLY A 110 26.05 -17.21 -18.71
CA GLY A 110 27.47 -17.02 -18.45
C GLY A 110 27.90 -15.77 -17.68
N GLY A 111 27.00 -14.89 -17.25
CA GLY A 111 27.31 -13.84 -16.29
C GLY A 111 27.41 -14.48 -14.90
N SER A 112 28.63 -14.66 -14.41
CA SER A 112 28.99 -15.36 -13.19
C SER A 112 28.00 -15.06 -12.06
N ALA A 113 27.35 -16.09 -11.52
CA ALA A 113 26.54 -16.03 -10.29
C ALA A 113 27.32 -15.36 -9.13
N GLN A 114 28.59 -15.20 -9.29
CA GLN A 114 29.55 -14.56 -8.40
C GLN A 114 29.49 -13.03 -8.51
N ALA A 115 29.25 -12.45 -9.70
CA ALA A 115 29.08 -11.02 -9.87
C ALA A 115 27.76 -10.53 -9.25
N ARG A 116 26.68 -11.30 -9.35
CA ARG A 116 25.38 -10.97 -8.72
C ARG A 116 25.41 -11.04 -7.19
N ARG A 117 26.30 -11.85 -6.58
CA ARG A 117 26.43 -11.95 -5.12
C ARG A 117 27.20 -10.80 -4.50
N ASN A 118 28.13 -10.23 -5.23
CA ASN A 118 28.91 -9.09 -4.78
C ASN A 118 28.30 -7.75 -5.21
N ALA A 119 27.17 -7.77 -5.92
CA ALA A 119 26.45 -6.55 -6.27
C ALA A 119 25.99 -5.81 -5.00
N PRO A 120 26.05 -4.47 -5.01
CA PRO A 120 25.47 -3.65 -3.94
C PRO A 120 24.01 -4.01 -3.74
N ARG A 121 23.61 -4.24 -2.48
CA ARG A 121 22.23 -4.53 -2.12
C ARG A 121 21.76 -3.53 -1.09
N GLN A 122 20.57 -3.01 -1.29
CA GLN A 122 19.91 -2.14 -0.32
C GLN A 122 19.73 -2.88 1.02
N GLY A 123 19.87 -2.14 2.11
CA GLY A 123 19.60 -2.61 3.46
C GLY A 123 18.13 -2.87 3.71
N ASN A 124 17.83 -3.57 4.79
CA ASN A 124 16.45 -3.81 5.19
C ASN A 124 15.80 -2.53 5.71
N ASP A 125 14.50 -2.43 5.47
CA ASP A 125 13.70 -1.36 6.07
C ASP A 125 13.43 -1.68 7.54
N VAL A 126 13.40 -0.62 8.35
CA VAL A 126 13.06 -0.70 9.76
C VAL A 126 11.64 -0.18 9.94
N ARG A 127 10.81 -0.94 10.65
CA ARG A 127 9.44 -0.54 10.96
C ARG A 127 9.35 0.00 12.38
N TYR A 128 8.63 1.08 12.55
CA TYR A 128 8.35 1.72 13.82
C TYR A 128 6.88 2.10 13.92
N GLU A 129 6.22 1.82 15.04
CA GLU A 129 4.84 2.23 15.31
C GLU A 129 4.85 3.53 16.12
N LEU A 130 4.28 4.59 15.56
CA LEU A 130 4.11 5.89 16.22
C LEU A 130 2.65 6.07 16.62
N ARG A 131 2.41 6.14 17.92
CA ARG A 131 1.09 6.39 18.48
C ARG A 131 0.87 7.86 18.71
N LEU A 132 -0.15 8.41 18.08
CA LEU A 132 -0.56 9.82 18.20
C LEU A 132 -1.89 9.92 18.96
N THR A 133 -2.09 11.04 19.63
CA THR A 133 -3.41 11.45 20.06
C THR A 133 -4.21 11.94 18.84
N PHE A 134 -5.51 12.03 18.98
CA PHE A 134 -6.38 12.51 17.92
C PHE A 134 -6.06 13.95 17.50
N GLU A 135 -5.79 14.81 18.51
CA GLU A 135 -5.45 16.21 18.31
C GLU A 135 -4.08 16.38 17.62
N GLU A 136 -3.09 15.56 17.98
CA GLU A 136 -1.79 15.56 17.33
C GLU A 136 -1.90 15.15 15.86
N ALA A 137 -2.73 14.15 15.56
CA ALA A 137 -2.97 13.72 14.18
C ALA A 137 -3.74 14.79 13.37
N ALA A 138 -4.69 15.48 14.00
CA ALA A 138 -5.49 16.50 13.34
C ALA A 138 -4.71 17.79 13.06
N LYS A 139 -3.89 18.24 14.02
CA LYS A 139 -3.14 19.52 13.95
C LYS A 139 -1.73 19.38 13.40
N GLY A 140 -1.20 18.15 13.35
CA GLY A 140 0.20 17.89 13.13
C GLY A 140 1.03 18.10 14.40
N CYS A 141 2.20 17.51 14.45
CA CYS A 141 3.09 17.63 15.59
C CYS A 141 4.54 17.32 15.22
N HIS A 142 5.46 17.83 16.04
CA HIS A 142 6.87 17.46 16.00
C HIS A 142 7.12 16.42 17.08
N LYS A 143 7.66 15.26 16.71
CA LYS A 143 7.98 14.19 17.68
C LYS A 143 9.37 13.65 17.49
N SER A 144 10.04 13.40 18.60
CA SER A 144 11.28 12.65 18.63
C SER A 144 10.98 11.17 18.75
N VAL A 145 11.45 10.40 17.78
CA VAL A 145 11.22 8.95 17.64
C VAL A 145 12.52 8.23 17.93
N GLU A 146 12.50 7.32 18.89
CA GLU A 146 13.64 6.48 19.22
C GLU A 146 13.42 5.06 18.69
N PHE A 147 14.35 4.59 17.88
CA PHE A 147 14.28 3.26 17.29
C PHE A 147 15.64 2.58 17.28
N TYR A 148 15.64 1.28 17.11
CA TYR A 148 16.85 0.48 17.01
C TYR A 148 17.03 0.00 15.57
N ARG A 149 18.28 0.13 15.09
CA ARG A 149 18.69 -0.47 13.82
C ARG A 149 20.06 -1.10 13.94
N TYR A 150 20.37 -2.02 13.08
CA TYR A 150 21.73 -2.48 12.94
C TYR A 150 22.53 -1.47 12.16
N GLU A 151 23.75 -1.22 12.60
CA GLU A 151 24.74 -0.38 11.94
C GLU A 151 26.04 -1.15 11.73
N ASN A 152 26.84 -0.72 10.78
CA ASN A 152 28.17 -1.31 10.60
C ASN A 152 28.99 -1.08 11.86
N CYS A 153 29.62 -2.12 12.36
CA CYS A 153 30.44 -2.04 13.56
C CYS A 153 31.60 -1.07 13.33
N ALA A 154 31.68 0.01 14.08
CA ALA A 154 32.72 1.01 13.96
C ALA A 154 34.13 0.45 14.19
N THR A 155 34.25 -0.56 15.05
CA THR A 155 35.54 -1.19 15.38
C THR A 155 36.15 -1.97 14.24
N CYS A 156 35.33 -2.67 13.43
CA CYS A 156 35.82 -3.49 12.33
C CYS A 156 35.38 -2.99 10.95
N GLY A 157 34.72 -1.84 10.86
CA GLY A 157 34.22 -1.30 9.59
C GLY A 157 33.21 -2.20 8.85
N GLY A 158 32.49 -3.07 9.58
CA GLY A 158 31.56 -4.02 9.00
C GLY A 158 32.15 -5.38 8.55
N SER A 159 33.46 -5.58 8.65
CA SER A 159 34.12 -6.80 8.24
C SER A 159 33.83 -8.01 9.15
N GLY A 160 33.49 -7.77 10.40
CA GLY A 160 33.35 -8.81 11.43
C GLY A 160 34.67 -9.37 11.97
N ALA A 161 35.80 -9.06 11.33
CA ALA A 161 37.12 -9.50 11.76
C ALA A 161 37.73 -8.54 12.78
N LYS A 162 38.61 -9.04 13.62
CA LYS A 162 39.39 -8.23 14.56
C LYS A 162 40.18 -7.15 13.82
N PRO A 163 40.26 -5.91 14.33
CA PRO A 163 41.07 -4.85 13.72
C PRO A 163 42.49 -5.35 13.42
N GLY A 164 43.00 -5.06 12.20
CA GLY A 164 44.28 -5.56 11.72
C GLY A 164 44.24 -6.94 11.06
N THR A 165 43.10 -7.62 11.09
CA THR A 165 42.89 -8.89 10.39
C THR A 165 41.81 -8.76 9.31
N GLN A 166 41.83 -9.63 8.32
CA GLN A 166 40.84 -9.66 7.24
C GLN A 166 40.12 -10.99 7.16
N PRO A 167 38.84 -11.00 6.74
CA PRO A 167 38.15 -12.24 6.44
C PRO A 167 38.87 -13.00 5.30
N GLN A 168 39.17 -14.28 5.52
CA GLN A 168 39.85 -15.12 4.55
C GLN A 168 38.83 -15.82 3.63
N THR A 169 39.21 -16.05 2.38
CA THR A 169 38.39 -16.85 1.46
C THR A 169 38.20 -18.26 2.01
N CYS A 170 36.98 -18.75 2.04
CA CYS A 170 36.68 -20.09 2.53
C CYS A 170 37.34 -21.14 1.65
N SER A 171 38.22 -21.97 2.23
CA SER A 171 38.95 -23.01 1.50
C SER A 171 38.03 -24.10 0.93
N MET A 172 36.93 -24.42 1.63
CA MET A 172 36.01 -25.48 1.23
C MET A 172 35.19 -25.11 -0.02
N CYS A 173 34.71 -23.91 -0.13
CA CYS A 173 33.90 -23.46 -1.27
C CYS A 173 34.68 -22.52 -2.21
N LYS A 174 35.93 -22.22 -1.94
CA LYS A 174 36.78 -21.28 -2.71
C LYS A 174 36.10 -19.92 -2.97
N GLY A 175 35.37 -19.42 -1.98
CA GLY A 175 34.67 -18.13 -2.05
C GLY A 175 33.26 -18.19 -2.65
N THR A 176 32.80 -19.32 -3.17
CA THR A 176 31.47 -19.44 -3.80
C THR A 176 30.31 -19.44 -2.81
N GLY A 177 30.55 -19.73 -1.52
CA GLY A 177 29.52 -19.88 -0.49
C GLY A 177 28.67 -21.14 -0.63
N GLN A 178 28.88 -21.92 -1.68
CA GLN A 178 28.13 -23.15 -1.96
C GLN A 178 29.08 -24.26 -2.33
N ILE A 179 28.65 -25.48 -2.05
CA ILE A 179 29.32 -26.70 -2.50
C ILE A 179 28.41 -27.46 -3.44
N ARG A 180 28.99 -27.95 -4.53
CA ARG A 180 28.28 -28.82 -5.47
C ARG A 180 28.62 -30.25 -5.13
N GLN A 181 27.61 -31.06 -4.85
CA GLN A 181 27.74 -32.48 -4.62
C GLN A 181 27.11 -33.20 -5.79
N SER A 182 27.96 -33.85 -6.59
CA SER A 182 27.50 -34.64 -7.71
C SER A 182 27.15 -36.06 -7.17
N GLY A 183 25.90 -36.44 -7.31
CA GLY A 183 25.38 -37.77 -7.01
C GLY A 183 24.90 -38.43 -8.30
N GLY A 184 25.83 -39.03 -9.04
CA GLY A 184 25.52 -39.67 -10.32
C GLY A 184 24.98 -38.69 -11.39
N TRP A 185 23.72 -38.79 -11.73
CA TRP A 185 23.04 -37.99 -12.78
C TRP A 185 22.44 -36.67 -12.26
N MET A 186 22.47 -36.43 -10.94
CA MET A 186 21.98 -35.19 -10.34
C MET A 186 23.08 -34.44 -9.57
N THR A 187 23.22 -33.13 -9.87
CA THR A 187 24.11 -32.25 -9.12
C THR A 187 23.27 -31.41 -8.13
N THR A 188 23.52 -31.64 -6.84
CA THR A 188 22.85 -30.89 -5.77
C THR A 188 23.75 -29.75 -5.30
N VAL A 189 23.23 -28.54 -5.22
CA VAL A 189 23.92 -27.37 -4.70
C VAL A 189 23.48 -27.14 -3.26
N ARG A 190 24.42 -27.13 -2.32
CA ARG A 190 24.17 -26.91 -0.88
C ARG A 190 24.97 -25.71 -0.39
N THR A 191 24.43 -25.02 0.61
CA THR A 191 25.15 -23.97 1.33
C THR A 191 26.42 -24.56 1.97
N CYS A 192 27.54 -23.87 1.82
CA CYS A 192 28.80 -24.33 2.40
C CYS A 192 28.73 -24.32 3.93
N PRO A 193 28.89 -25.44 4.62
CA PRO A 193 28.77 -25.51 6.08
C PRO A 193 29.90 -24.77 6.81
N ALA A 194 31.08 -24.64 6.18
CA ALA A 194 32.23 -23.98 6.81
C ALA A 194 32.08 -22.44 6.88
N CYS A 195 31.40 -21.82 5.92
CA CYS A 195 31.23 -20.34 5.87
C CYS A 195 29.76 -19.91 5.98
N GLY A 196 28.81 -20.84 6.11
CA GLY A 196 27.38 -20.51 6.19
C GLY A 196 26.84 -19.75 4.97
N GLY A 197 27.46 -19.90 3.80
CA GLY A 197 27.06 -19.21 2.57
C GLY A 197 27.78 -17.89 2.28
N SER A 198 28.55 -17.36 3.22
CA SER A 198 29.26 -16.07 3.06
C SER A 198 30.45 -16.12 2.09
N GLY A 199 30.99 -17.29 1.79
CA GLY A 199 32.20 -17.46 0.99
C GLY A 199 33.50 -17.06 1.71
N LYS A 200 33.41 -16.47 2.91
CA LYS A 200 34.54 -16.01 3.72
C LYS A 200 34.49 -16.62 5.12
N VAL A 201 35.64 -16.81 5.74
CA VAL A 201 35.78 -17.32 7.12
C VAL A 201 36.56 -16.29 7.92
N ILE A 202 36.07 -15.97 9.10
CA ILE A 202 36.71 -15.08 10.06
C ILE A 202 37.35 -15.93 11.13
N LYS A 203 38.72 -15.97 11.19
CA LYS A 203 39.45 -16.67 12.23
C LYS A 203 39.37 -15.91 13.56
N ASP A 204 39.73 -14.65 13.55
CA ASP A 204 39.71 -13.76 14.71
C ASP A 204 38.50 -12.86 14.63
N LYS A 205 37.50 -13.12 15.45
CA LYS A 205 36.26 -12.34 15.48
C LYS A 205 36.46 -10.99 16.18
N CYS A 206 35.83 -9.95 15.67
CA CYS A 206 35.76 -8.66 16.32
C CYS A 206 35.01 -8.78 17.65
N SER A 207 35.61 -8.33 18.76
CA SER A 207 35.03 -8.41 20.09
C SER A 207 33.75 -7.57 20.25
N SER A 208 33.64 -6.43 19.54
CA SER A 208 32.51 -5.53 19.64
C SER A 208 31.24 -6.07 18.96
N CYS A 209 31.36 -6.82 17.87
CA CYS A 209 30.22 -7.33 17.13
C CYS A 209 30.13 -8.89 17.12
N GLY A 210 31.05 -9.58 17.77
CA GLY A 210 31.07 -11.05 17.83
C GLY A 210 31.26 -11.75 16.48
N GLY A 211 31.75 -11.04 15.46
CA GLY A 211 31.94 -11.56 14.11
C GLY A 211 30.82 -11.23 13.14
N SER A 212 29.73 -10.61 13.57
CA SER A 212 28.59 -10.26 12.72
C SER A 212 28.87 -9.07 11.77
N GLY A 213 29.85 -8.24 12.07
CA GLY A 213 30.12 -7.00 11.36
C GLY A 213 29.12 -5.89 11.65
N ARG A 214 28.05 -6.15 12.40
CA ARG A 214 26.97 -5.21 12.70
C ARG A 214 26.71 -5.13 14.20
N VAL A 215 26.29 -3.97 14.67
CA VAL A 215 25.91 -3.71 16.05
C VAL A 215 24.54 -3.06 16.09
N ARG A 216 23.74 -3.42 17.08
CA ARG A 216 22.42 -2.81 17.28
C ARG A 216 22.62 -1.47 17.99
N MET A 217 22.23 -0.38 17.33
CA MET A 217 22.36 0.97 17.84
C MET A 217 20.99 1.61 18.01
N ARG A 218 20.85 2.39 19.09
CA ARG A 218 19.69 3.26 19.29
C ARG A 218 19.91 4.54 18.52
N ARG A 219 18.92 4.95 17.76
CA ARG A 219 18.90 6.22 17.02
C ARG A 219 17.66 7.01 17.38
N THR A 220 17.84 8.31 17.45
CA THR A 220 16.79 9.28 17.67
C THR A 220 16.62 10.09 16.39
N LEU A 221 15.39 10.22 15.95
CA LEU A 221 15.03 10.99 14.75
C LEU A 221 13.90 11.94 15.11
N GLU A 222 14.07 13.20 14.77
CA GLU A 222 12.98 14.18 14.82
C GLU A 222 12.10 14.02 13.60
N LEU A 223 10.81 13.88 13.84
CA LEU A 223 9.80 13.63 12.84
C LEU A 223 8.75 14.73 12.89
N ASP A 224 8.55 15.38 11.75
CA ASP A 224 7.45 16.28 11.51
C ASP A 224 6.28 15.48 10.96
N VAL A 225 5.22 15.37 11.75
CA VAL A 225 3.97 14.74 11.34
C VAL A 225 3.06 15.82 10.78
N PRO A 226 2.70 15.75 9.49
CA PRO A 226 1.82 16.73 8.90
C PRO A 226 0.41 16.69 9.49
N ALA A 227 -0.27 17.84 9.48
CA ALA A 227 -1.66 17.93 9.92
C ALA A 227 -2.58 17.09 9.02
N GLY A 228 -3.57 16.47 9.65
CA GLY A 228 -4.57 15.68 8.94
C GLY A 228 -4.19 14.23 8.64
N VAL A 229 -3.08 13.76 9.20
CA VAL A 229 -2.69 12.35 9.10
C VAL A 229 -3.81 11.45 9.62
N ASP A 230 -4.06 10.36 8.90
CA ASP A 230 -5.07 9.36 9.28
C ASP A 230 -4.43 8.14 9.94
N ASP A 231 -5.27 7.28 10.50
CA ASP A 231 -4.86 6.01 11.06
C ASP A 231 -4.27 5.09 9.96
N ASN A 232 -3.28 4.25 10.35
CA ASN A 232 -2.60 3.30 9.47
C ASN A 232 -1.80 3.91 8.30
N ILE A 233 -1.59 5.22 8.25
CA ILE A 233 -0.68 5.82 7.27
C ILE A 233 0.76 5.47 7.62
N VAL A 234 1.56 5.17 6.59
CA VAL A 234 2.99 4.89 6.70
C VAL A 234 3.78 6.08 6.16
N LEU A 235 4.56 6.70 7.04
CA LEU A 235 5.54 7.71 6.65
C LEU A 235 6.89 7.04 6.41
N SER A 236 7.52 7.28 5.25
CA SER A 236 8.85 6.77 4.92
C SER A 236 9.91 7.85 5.10
N LYS A 237 10.98 7.52 5.82
CA LYS A 237 12.20 8.32 5.90
C LYS A 237 13.34 7.56 5.23
N ARG A 238 13.74 8.06 4.07
CA ARG A 238 14.74 7.41 3.20
C ARG A 238 16.10 7.32 3.88
N GLY A 239 16.77 6.18 3.70
CA GLY A 239 18.13 5.93 4.18
C GLY A 239 18.27 5.80 5.70
N GLN A 240 17.18 5.78 6.46
CA GLN A 240 17.18 5.63 7.91
C GLN A 240 16.99 4.17 8.38
N GLY A 241 16.89 3.21 7.45
CA GLY A 241 16.86 1.79 7.73
C GLY A 241 18.23 1.19 8.04
N GLU A 242 18.37 -0.11 7.89
CA GLU A 242 19.65 -0.82 8.08
C GLU A 242 20.62 -0.56 6.94
N PRO A 243 21.94 -0.64 7.18
CA PRO A 243 22.94 -0.48 6.14
C PRO A 243 22.85 -1.59 5.10
N GLY A 244 23.04 -1.21 3.84
CA GLY A 244 23.10 -2.14 2.73
C GLY A 244 24.30 -3.07 2.79
N ALA A 245 24.23 -4.12 2.00
CA ALA A 245 25.35 -5.06 1.82
C ALA A 245 26.19 -4.65 0.61
N ASN A 246 27.49 -4.97 0.64
CA ASN A 246 28.44 -4.73 -0.45
C ASN A 246 28.49 -3.25 -0.93
N GLY A 247 28.35 -2.29 -0.03
CA GLY A 247 28.34 -0.87 -0.36
C GLY A 247 27.01 -0.37 -0.95
N GLY A 248 25.93 -1.16 -0.83
CA GLY A 248 24.60 -0.73 -1.22
C GLY A 248 24.03 0.36 -0.30
N PRO A 249 22.97 1.07 -0.72
CA PRO A 249 22.34 2.11 0.07
C PRO A 249 21.66 1.51 1.30
N ASN A 250 21.45 2.35 2.32
CA ASN A 250 20.64 1.96 3.47
C ASN A 250 19.19 1.71 3.05
N GLY A 251 18.48 0.89 3.80
CA GLY A 251 17.03 0.79 3.73
C GLY A 251 16.34 2.04 4.28
N ASP A 252 15.03 2.01 4.36
CA ASP A 252 14.20 3.12 4.84
C ASP A 252 13.64 2.85 6.25
N LEU A 253 13.30 3.91 6.97
CA LEU A 253 12.52 3.81 8.19
C LEU A 253 11.04 4.03 7.83
N LEU A 254 10.24 2.99 8.02
CA LEU A 254 8.79 3.00 7.80
C LEU A 254 8.09 3.23 9.13
N ILE A 255 7.48 4.41 9.27
CA ILE A 255 6.78 4.82 10.50
C ILE A 255 5.29 4.65 10.26
N GLN A 256 4.72 3.62 10.86
CA GLN A 256 3.29 3.39 10.84
C GLN A 256 2.63 4.23 11.93
N ILE A 257 1.69 5.08 11.53
CA ILE A 257 0.93 5.92 12.45
C ILE A 257 -0.28 5.16 12.95
N THR A 258 -0.48 5.19 14.26
CA THR A 258 -1.67 4.68 14.92
C THR A 258 -2.30 5.82 15.72
N VAL A 259 -3.53 6.20 15.39
CA VAL A 259 -4.24 7.31 16.04
C VAL A 259 -5.15 6.76 17.14
N LYS A 260 -4.99 7.28 18.35
CA LYS A 260 -5.88 6.93 19.47
C LYS A 260 -7.28 7.49 19.22
N PRO A 261 -8.35 6.70 19.47
CA PRO A 261 -9.72 7.19 19.33
C PRO A 261 -9.99 8.32 20.34
N HIS A 262 -10.70 9.35 19.89
CA HIS A 262 -11.11 10.46 20.75
C HIS A 262 -12.42 10.13 21.49
N LYS A 263 -12.61 10.70 22.69
CA LYS A 263 -13.80 10.42 23.52
C LYS A 263 -15.09 11.02 22.94
N LEU A 264 -14.99 12.16 22.29
CA LEU A 264 -16.13 12.93 21.78
C LEU A 264 -16.20 12.90 20.25
N PHE A 265 -15.07 13.05 19.58
CA PHE A 265 -15.03 13.19 18.12
C PHE A 265 -14.84 11.86 17.42
N ARG A 266 -15.58 11.67 16.33
CA ARG A 266 -15.34 10.61 15.34
C ARG A 266 -14.90 11.26 14.05
N ARG A 267 -13.85 10.76 13.45
CA ARG A 267 -13.34 11.20 12.16
C ARG A 267 -14.09 10.51 11.02
N GLU A 268 -14.49 11.27 10.03
CA GLU A 268 -15.07 10.79 8.77
C GLU A 268 -14.42 11.53 7.60
N GLY A 269 -13.31 10.98 7.10
CA GLY A 269 -12.45 11.66 6.15
C GLY A 269 -11.85 12.94 6.74
N THR A 270 -12.19 14.10 6.17
CA THR A 270 -11.81 15.42 6.71
C THR A 270 -12.82 15.99 7.69
N ASN A 271 -14.02 15.43 7.74
CA ASN A 271 -15.07 15.90 8.64
C ASN A 271 -14.95 15.26 10.03
N LEU A 272 -15.47 15.99 11.00
CA LEU A 272 -15.64 15.51 12.38
C LEU A 272 -17.11 15.29 12.67
N ARG A 273 -17.41 14.20 13.35
CA ARG A 273 -18.74 13.94 13.90
C ARG A 273 -18.71 14.00 15.42
N LEU A 274 -19.77 14.57 15.99
CA LEU A 274 -19.97 14.75 17.42
C LEU A 274 -21.44 14.57 17.77
N GLU A 275 -21.73 13.98 18.90
CA GLU A 275 -23.09 13.98 19.48
C GLU A 275 -23.14 14.99 20.63
N VAL A 276 -24.12 15.89 20.57
CA VAL A 276 -24.32 16.94 21.57
C VAL A 276 -25.67 16.72 22.26
N PRO A 277 -25.68 16.35 23.55
CA PRO A 277 -26.91 16.27 24.31
C PRO A 277 -27.44 17.69 24.61
N ILE A 278 -28.72 17.90 24.35
CA ILE A 278 -29.43 19.13 24.74
C ILE A 278 -30.65 18.79 25.55
N SER A 279 -31.10 19.72 26.40
CA SER A 279 -32.32 19.52 27.15
C SER A 279 -33.58 19.64 26.26
N PHE A 280 -34.68 19.02 26.70
CA PHE A 280 -35.99 19.16 26.05
C PHE A 280 -36.36 20.63 25.86
N THR A 281 -36.14 21.46 26.87
CA THR A 281 -36.47 22.89 26.82
C THR A 281 -35.64 23.66 25.84
N GLN A 282 -34.34 23.35 25.72
CA GLN A 282 -33.47 23.92 24.69
C GLN A 282 -33.89 23.51 23.27
N ALA A 283 -34.33 22.27 23.11
CA ALA A 283 -34.81 21.80 21.81
C ALA A 283 -36.13 22.47 21.40
N ALA A 284 -37.06 22.65 22.37
CA ALA A 284 -38.40 23.21 22.13
C ALA A 284 -38.35 24.72 21.87
N LEU A 285 -37.59 25.47 22.66
CA LEU A 285 -37.57 26.94 22.63
C LEU A 285 -36.45 27.52 21.79
N GLY A 286 -35.53 26.69 21.30
CA GLY A 286 -34.27 27.13 20.77
C GLY A 286 -33.30 27.57 21.88
N ALA A 287 -32.00 27.51 21.60
CA ALA A 287 -31.01 27.94 22.58
C ALA A 287 -29.65 28.21 21.89
N GLU A 288 -28.86 29.07 22.49
CA GLU A 288 -27.43 29.16 22.19
C GLU A 288 -26.68 28.11 23.01
N ILE A 289 -25.93 27.25 22.39
CA ILE A 289 -25.12 26.21 23.01
C ILE A 289 -23.64 26.35 22.65
N ASP A 290 -22.77 25.92 23.53
CA ASP A 290 -21.34 25.84 23.28
C ASP A 290 -20.99 24.47 22.69
N VAL A 291 -20.60 24.44 21.42
CA VAL A 291 -20.20 23.22 20.72
C VAL A 291 -18.68 23.11 20.77
N PRO A 292 -18.13 22.02 21.34
CA PRO A 292 -16.68 21.81 21.38
C PRO A 292 -16.14 21.57 19.96
N THR A 293 -14.97 22.14 19.69
CA THR A 293 -14.20 21.92 18.46
C THR A 293 -12.75 21.57 18.80
N LEU A 294 -11.93 21.21 17.81
CA LEU A 294 -10.51 20.97 18.03
C LEU A 294 -9.74 22.23 18.46
N ASP A 295 -10.29 23.42 18.18
CA ASP A 295 -9.64 24.71 18.45
C ASP A 295 -10.25 25.46 19.66
N GLY A 296 -11.13 24.80 20.41
CA GLY A 296 -11.90 25.40 21.51
C GLY A 296 -13.39 25.19 21.34
N SER A 297 -14.24 26.03 21.94
CA SER A 297 -15.68 25.96 21.78
C SER A 297 -16.20 27.05 20.82
N VAL A 298 -17.30 26.76 20.14
CA VAL A 298 -17.99 27.71 19.25
C VAL A 298 -19.45 27.79 19.68
N LYS A 299 -19.96 29.00 19.82
CA LYS A 299 -21.37 29.23 20.09
C LYS A 299 -22.21 28.92 18.86
N TYR A 300 -23.26 28.13 19.03
CA TYR A 300 -24.17 27.77 17.96
C TYR A 300 -25.60 27.92 18.41
N THR A 301 -26.44 28.55 17.60
CA THR A 301 -27.86 28.74 17.90
C THR A 301 -28.64 27.56 17.36
N ILE A 302 -29.26 26.81 18.26
CA ILE A 302 -30.21 25.74 17.94
C ILE A 302 -31.57 26.38 17.67
N PRO A 303 -32.21 26.12 16.52
CA PRO A 303 -33.56 26.61 16.23
C PRO A 303 -34.59 25.97 17.15
N GLU A 304 -35.69 26.71 17.39
CA GLU A 304 -36.87 26.15 18.10
C GLU A 304 -37.44 24.95 17.34
N GLY A 305 -38.00 24.00 18.11
CA GLY A 305 -38.58 22.79 17.55
C GLY A 305 -37.61 21.77 17.02
N THR A 306 -36.31 21.90 17.34
CA THR A 306 -35.24 20.98 16.90
C THR A 306 -35.53 19.58 17.44
N GLN A 307 -35.58 18.59 16.54
CA GLN A 307 -35.83 17.20 16.87
C GLN A 307 -34.54 16.45 17.22
N THR A 308 -34.66 15.35 17.96
CA THR A 308 -33.52 14.47 18.17
C THR A 308 -32.99 13.93 16.83
N ASP A 309 -31.70 13.67 16.77
CA ASP A 309 -31.00 13.22 15.56
C ASP A 309 -30.87 14.27 14.43
N THR A 310 -31.26 15.52 14.67
CA THR A 310 -31.01 16.61 13.74
C THR A 310 -29.52 16.89 13.65
N GLU A 311 -28.99 16.96 12.42
CA GLU A 311 -27.57 17.24 12.15
C GLU A 311 -27.37 18.72 11.80
N PHE A 312 -26.37 19.34 12.43
CA PHE A 312 -25.94 20.69 12.15
C PHE A 312 -24.49 20.69 11.71
N ARG A 313 -24.10 21.66 10.88
CA ARG A 313 -22.76 21.76 10.30
C ARG A 313 -22.11 23.09 10.67
N ILE A 314 -20.88 23.01 11.18
CA ILE A 314 -20.00 24.16 11.39
C ILE A 314 -18.86 24.07 10.39
N ARG A 315 -18.86 24.97 9.42
CA ARG A 315 -17.91 24.96 8.30
C ARG A 315 -16.48 25.23 8.78
N GLY A 316 -15.51 24.52 8.19
CA GLY A 316 -14.08 24.73 8.44
C GLY A 316 -13.60 24.34 9.84
N LYS A 317 -14.43 23.62 10.64
CA LYS A 317 -14.07 23.13 11.98
C LYS A 317 -13.79 21.62 12.03
N GLY A 318 -13.57 21.02 10.87
CA GLY A 318 -13.09 19.65 10.70
C GLY A 318 -11.57 19.55 10.75
N ILE A 319 -11.04 18.46 10.19
CA ILE A 319 -9.62 18.16 10.09
C ILE A 319 -9.08 18.74 8.77
N GLN A 320 -7.84 19.17 8.78
CA GLN A 320 -7.14 19.60 7.58
C GLN A 320 -6.89 18.40 6.66
N GLN A 321 -7.09 18.59 5.37
CA GLN A 321 -6.76 17.58 4.38
C GLN A 321 -5.23 17.47 4.24
N LEU A 322 -4.72 16.24 4.28
CA LEU A 322 -3.30 15.97 4.12
C LEU A 322 -2.76 16.58 2.82
N GLY A 323 -1.70 17.37 2.92
CA GLY A 323 -1.07 18.05 1.77
C GLY A 323 -1.84 19.25 1.22
N SER A 324 -2.92 19.72 1.89
CA SER A 324 -3.71 20.88 1.50
C SER A 324 -4.03 21.74 2.73
N ASN A 325 -4.35 23.02 2.50
CA ASN A 325 -4.84 23.91 3.55
C ASN A 325 -6.37 23.84 3.74
N ASN A 326 -7.05 23.02 2.95
CA ASN A 326 -8.50 22.87 3.07
C ASN A 326 -8.83 22.10 4.34
N LYS A 327 -9.78 22.63 5.13
CA LYS A 327 -10.34 22.00 6.30
C LYS A 327 -11.73 21.46 5.99
N GLY A 328 -12.04 20.29 6.52
CA GLY A 328 -13.40 19.77 6.52
C GLY A 328 -14.30 20.50 7.52
N ASP A 329 -15.46 19.96 7.76
CA ASP A 329 -16.50 20.54 8.60
C ASP A 329 -16.68 19.73 9.89
N LEU A 330 -17.19 20.37 10.92
CA LEU A 330 -17.72 19.68 12.10
C LEU A 330 -19.23 19.48 11.90
N ILE A 331 -19.64 18.23 11.88
CA ILE A 331 -21.05 17.84 11.82
C ILE A 331 -21.43 17.33 13.21
N PHE A 332 -22.32 18.03 13.88
CA PHE A 332 -22.80 17.58 15.16
C PHE A 332 -24.28 17.20 15.12
N LYS A 333 -24.55 16.09 15.77
CA LYS A 333 -25.88 15.51 15.86
C LYS A 333 -26.45 15.82 17.25
N VAL A 334 -27.61 16.41 17.28
CA VAL A 334 -28.27 16.76 18.53
C VAL A 334 -29.03 15.54 19.06
N ARG A 335 -28.88 15.30 20.35
CA ARG A 335 -29.64 14.29 21.07
C ARG A 335 -30.43 14.94 22.18
N VAL A 336 -31.75 14.95 22.04
CA VAL A 336 -32.64 15.52 23.06
C VAL A 336 -32.72 14.58 24.26
N GLU A 337 -32.35 15.08 25.43
CA GLU A 337 -32.42 14.36 26.69
C GLU A 337 -33.68 14.71 27.47
N THR A 338 -34.49 13.69 27.77
CA THR A 338 -35.66 13.84 28.61
C THR A 338 -35.25 13.81 30.08
N PRO A 339 -35.68 14.79 30.91
CA PRO A 339 -35.29 14.88 32.31
C PRO A 339 -35.86 13.72 33.13
N ARG A 340 -35.02 13.10 33.95
CA ARG A 340 -35.41 11.90 34.73
C ARG A 340 -35.82 12.19 36.17
N ARG A 341 -35.32 13.29 36.75
CA ARG A 341 -35.55 13.62 38.18
C ARG A 341 -36.19 15.00 38.28
N LEU A 342 -37.51 15.02 38.20
CA LEU A 342 -38.32 16.24 38.25
C LEU A 342 -38.74 16.54 39.68
N THR A 343 -38.70 17.82 40.05
CA THR A 343 -39.35 18.33 41.25
C THR A 343 -40.88 18.37 41.06
N GLU A 344 -41.67 18.42 42.13
CA GLU A 344 -43.13 18.49 42.03
C GLU A 344 -43.59 19.72 41.22
N LYS A 345 -42.93 20.86 41.39
CA LYS A 345 -43.24 22.07 40.62
C LYS A 345 -42.97 21.85 39.12
N GLN A 346 -41.87 21.18 38.75
CA GLN A 346 -41.59 20.88 37.34
C GLN A 346 -42.59 19.88 36.74
N ARG A 347 -43.03 18.91 37.50
CA ARG A 347 -44.08 17.96 37.07
C ARG A 347 -45.37 18.69 36.77
N GLU A 348 -45.75 19.61 37.64
CA GLU A 348 -46.96 20.39 37.48
C GLU A 348 -46.93 21.28 36.25
N LEU A 349 -45.79 21.97 35.99
CA LEU A 349 -45.60 22.76 34.79
C LEU A 349 -45.67 21.92 33.52
N LEU A 350 -45.13 20.71 33.53
CA LEU A 350 -45.19 19.81 32.37
C LEU A 350 -46.62 19.26 32.16
N ARG A 351 -47.41 19.03 33.22
CA ARG A 351 -48.81 18.66 33.07
C ARG A 351 -49.64 19.81 32.50
N GLN A 352 -49.41 21.04 32.95
CA GLN A 352 -50.05 22.22 32.37
C GLN A 352 -49.72 22.38 30.89
N PHE A 353 -48.43 22.21 30.52
CA PHE A 353 -47.98 22.25 29.11
C PHE A 353 -48.68 21.17 28.26
N ASP A 354 -48.80 19.93 28.75
CA ASP A 354 -49.50 18.83 28.06
C ASP A 354 -51.02 19.08 27.98
N GLY A 355 -51.60 19.74 29.00
CA GLY A 355 -53.02 20.09 29.02
C GLY A 355 -53.44 21.16 28.02
N ASP A 356 -52.51 22.01 27.62
CA ASP A 356 -52.71 23.06 26.61
C ASP A 356 -52.46 22.55 25.16
N ASP A 357 -52.27 21.22 24.99
CA ASP A 357 -52.03 20.61 23.66
C ASP A 357 -53.31 20.71 22.79
N ASN A 358 -53.24 21.53 21.75
CA ASN A 358 -54.33 21.65 20.78
C ASN A 358 -54.13 20.75 19.54
N GLY A 359 -53.23 19.77 19.62
CA GLY A 359 -52.95 18.77 18.58
C GLY A 359 -52.12 19.32 17.40
N LYS A 360 -51.63 20.56 17.47
CA LYS A 360 -50.83 21.19 16.41
C LYS A 360 -49.31 21.12 16.70
N GLN A 361 -48.94 20.73 17.92
CA GLN A 361 -47.54 20.81 18.40
C GLN A 361 -46.73 19.54 18.07
N TYR A 362 -47.39 18.43 17.70
CA TYR A 362 -46.78 17.12 17.51
C TYR A 362 -47.14 16.49 16.16
N ASP A 363 -46.52 16.91 15.09
CA ASP A 363 -46.82 16.46 13.72
C ASP A 363 -46.63 14.94 13.54
N GLN A 364 -45.58 14.37 14.14
CA GLN A 364 -45.34 12.92 14.05
C GLN A 364 -46.41 12.09 14.80
N ARG A 365 -46.85 12.57 15.96
CA ARG A 365 -47.90 11.92 16.72
C ARG A 365 -49.24 11.93 15.96
N LYS A 366 -49.56 13.06 15.31
CA LYS A 366 -50.76 13.21 14.47
C LYS A 366 -50.69 12.26 13.27
N THR A 367 -49.60 12.27 12.51
CA THR A 367 -49.42 11.37 11.37
C THR A 367 -49.50 9.90 11.75
N PHE A 368 -48.95 9.51 12.93
CA PHE A 368 -49.04 8.14 13.42
C PHE A 368 -50.45 7.76 13.74
N ILE A 369 -51.22 8.61 14.46
CA ILE A 369 -52.61 8.38 14.82
C ILE A 369 -53.47 8.24 13.55
N ASP A 370 -53.26 9.09 12.55
CA ASP A 370 -53.98 9.02 11.28
C ASP A 370 -53.70 7.72 10.53
N LYS A 371 -52.46 7.28 10.48
CA LYS A 371 -52.11 5.95 9.93
C LYS A 371 -52.74 4.79 10.70
N VAL A 372 -52.80 4.86 12.02
CA VAL A 372 -53.46 3.84 12.85
C VAL A 372 -54.93 3.77 12.53
N LYS A 373 -55.63 4.92 12.41
CA LYS A 373 -57.04 4.96 12.03
C LYS A 373 -57.29 4.31 10.68
N GLU A 374 -56.48 4.63 9.67
CA GLU A 374 -56.54 4.04 8.31
C GLU A 374 -56.41 2.50 8.33
N LEU A 375 -55.71 1.93 9.30
CA LEU A 375 -55.56 0.47 9.42
C LEU A 375 -56.80 -0.23 10.02
N PHE A 376 -57.58 0.50 10.83
CA PHE A 376 -58.74 -0.04 11.52
C PHE A 376 -60.09 0.36 10.90
N ASP A 377 -60.10 1.36 10.01
CA ASP A 377 -61.28 1.80 9.26
C ASP A 377 -61.50 1.01 7.95
N LYS A 378 -60.91 -0.20 7.82
CA LYS A 378 -61.11 -1.14 6.72
C LYS A 378 -62.06 -2.26 7.08
#